data_e52a696b05213030dc4b8dcfe79dc393
#
_entry.id   e52a696b05213030dc4b8dcfe79dc393
#
_cell.length_a   1.000
_cell.length_b   1.000
_cell.length_c   1.000
_cell.angle_alpha   90.00
_cell.angle_beta   90.00
_cell.angle_gamma   90.00
#
_symmetry.space_group_name_H-M   'P 1'
#
loop_
_entity.id
_entity.type
_entity.pdbx_description
1 polymer ?
#
loop_
_entity_poly.entity_id
_entity_poly.type
_entity_poly.pdbx_seq_one_letter_code
_entity_poly.pdbx_strand_id
1 'polypeptide(L)' 'MNAWEYKVIYVDFRGRISAEGVEYIRQSGEHRTGFVRQYLETLGKDGWELTELLPLARPESSYFILKRPAQAAAKKEG' A
#
# COMPACT_ATOMS: atom_id res chain seq x y z
N MET A 1 -21.93 5.38 13.19
CA MET A 1 -20.62 5.94 13.31
C MET A 1 -19.64 5.28 12.37
N ASN A 2 -18.86 6.06 11.70
CA ASN A 2 -17.94 5.53 10.73
C ASN A 2 -16.57 5.38 11.32
N ALA A 3 -15.94 4.28 11.02
CA ALA A 3 -14.57 4.06 11.42
C ALA A 3 -13.77 3.75 10.19
N TRP A 4 -12.45 3.87 10.28
CA TRP A 4 -11.57 3.65 9.17
C TRP A 4 -10.50 2.66 9.55
N GLU A 5 -10.07 1.85 8.58
CA GLU A 5 -8.88 1.03 8.77
C GLU A 5 -7.77 1.68 7.97
N TYR A 6 -6.55 1.51 8.43
CA TYR A 6 -5.41 2.09 7.75
C TYR A 6 -4.39 1.01 7.41
N LYS A 7 -3.69 1.24 6.32
CA LYS A 7 -2.61 0.37 5.90
C LYS A 7 -1.42 1.25 5.57
N VAL A 8 -0.23 0.89 6.07
CA VAL A 8 0.98 1.64 5.79
C VAL A 8 1.92 0.73 5.06
N ILE A 9 2.42 1.16 3.91
CA ILE A 9 3.39 0.37 3.17
C ILE A 9 4.63 1.20 2.95
N TYR A 10 5.75 0.52 2.85
CA TYR A 10 7.05 1.15 2.64
C TYR A 10 7.45 0.86 1.21
N VAL A 11 7.87 1.89 0.47
CA VAL A 11 8.27 1.72 -0.91
C VAL A 11 9.64 2.37 -1.08
N ASP A 12 10.63 1.64 -1.58
CA ASP A 12 11.95 2.20 -1.76
C ASP A 12 12.19 2.54 -3.23
N PHE A 13 13.36 3.09 -3.52
CA PHE A 13 13.62 3.60 -4.86
C PHE A 13 13.72 2.49 -5.90
N ARG A 14 13.89 1.26 -5.47
CA ARG A 14 13.93 0.15 -6.42
C ARG A 14 12.53 -0.38 -6.70
N GLY A 15 11.52 0.18 -6.06
CA GLY A 15 10.17 -0.31 -6.20
C GLY A 15 9.88 -1.49 -5.31
N ARG A 16 10.76 -1.79 -4.35
CA ARG A 16 10.47 -2.85 -3.40
C ARG A 16 9.42 -2.36 -2.42
N ILE A 17 8.44 -3.18 -2.16
CA ILE A 17 7.34 -2.83 -1.29
C ILE A 17 7.37 -3.72 -0.07
N SER A 18 7.22 -3.12 1.11
CA SER A 18 7.16 -3.88 2.35
C SER A 18 5.88 -3.48 3.08
N ALA A 19 5.04 -4.45 3.37
CA ALA A 19 3.77 -4.21 4.04
C ALA A 19 3.63 -5.18 5.20
N GLU A 20 3.77 -4.64 6.41
CA GLU A 20 3.56 -5.43 7.63
C GLU A 20 4.33 -6.74 7.65
N GLY A 21 5.61 -6.63 7.31
CA GLY A 21 6.47 -7.79 7.37
C GLY A 21 6.54 -8.63 6.11
N VAL A 22 5.71 -8.33 5.13
CA VAL A 22 5.72 -9.06 3.88
C VAL A 22 6.37 -8.18 2.82
N GLU A 23 7.33 -8.73 2.09
CA GLU A 23 8.02 -7.97 1.06
C GLU A 23 7.62 -8.42 -0.31
N TYR A 24 7.43 -7.45 -1.20
CA TYR A 24 7.08 -7.71 -2.60
C TYR A 24 8.19 -7.15 -3.46
N ILE A 25 8.82 -8.00 -4.24
CA ILE A 25 9.97 -7.61 -5.05
C ILE A 25 9.62 -7.82 -6.50
N ARG A 26 9.87 -6.80 -7.33
CA ARG A 26 9.52 -6.90 -8.73
C ARG A 26 10.39 -7.93 -9.42
N GLN A 27 9.83 -8.52 -10.46
CA GLN A 27 10.54 -9.48 -11.25
C GLN A 27 11.44 -8.77 -12.24
N SER A 28 12.42 -9.52 -12.72
CA SER A 28 13.31 -9.02 -13.73
C SER A 28 12.50 -8.57 -14.94
N GLY A 29 12.78 -7.40 -15.43
CA GLY A 29 12.09 -6.88 -16.59
C GLY A 29 10.88 -6.03 -16.29
N GLU A 30 10.38 -6.04 -15.05
CA GLU A 30 9.27 -5.18 -14.70
C GLU A 30 9.75 -3.79 -14.38
N HIS A 31 9.02 -2.78 -14.83
CA HIS A 31 9.30 -1.42 -14.45
C HIS A 31 8.95 -1.22 -12.99
N ARG A 32 9.81 -0.54 -12.25
CA ARG A 32 9.54 -0.34 -10.83
C ARG A 32 8.26 0.45 -10.58
N THR A 33 7.97 1.45 -11.42
CA THR A 33 6.74 2.21 -11.21
C THR A 33 5.52 1.39 -11.61
N GLY A 34 5.64 0.57 -12.63
CA GLY A 34 4.54 -0.30 -13.01
C GLY A 34 4.24 -1.33 -11.95
N PHE A 35 5.28 -1.84 -11.30
CA PHE A 35 5.10 -2.81 -10.24
C PHE A 35 4.37 -2.18 -9.06
N VAL A 36 4.76 -0.96 -8.67
CA VAL A 36 4.09 -0.27 -7.57
C VAL A 36 2.65 0.03 -7.94
N ARG A 37 2.40 0.46 -9.18
CA ARG A 37 1.03 0.75 -9.60
C ARG A 37 0.16 -0.49 -9.54
N GLN A 38 0.67 -1.63 -9.97
CA GLN A 38 -0.10 -2.86 -9.93
C GLN A 38 -0.43 -3.25 -8.50
N TYR A 39 0.52 -3.07 -7.59
CA TYR A 39 0.26 -3.38 -6.20
C TYR A 39 -0.83 -2.46 -5.65
N LEU A 40 -0.76 -1.17 -5.97
CA LEU A 40 -1.77 -0.24 -5.51
C LEU A 40 -3.14 -0.56 -6.11
N GLU A 41 -3.17 -1.01 -7.36
CA GLU A 41 -4.44 -1.38 -7.95
C GLU A 41 -5.04 -2.59 -7.26
N THR A 42 -4.20 -3.51 -6.84
CA THR A 42 -4.69 -4.65 -6.09
C THR A 42 -5.32 -4.20 -4.77
N LEU A 43 -4.68 -3.26 -4.09
CA LEU A 43 -5.24 -2.73 -2.86
C LEU A 43 -6.53 -1.96 -3.15
N GLY A 44 -6.56 -1.23 -4.26
CA GLY A 44 -7.76 -0.48 -4.61
C GLY A 44 -8.96 -1.37 -4.85
N LYS A 45 -8.74 -2.58 -5.39
CA LYS A 45 -9.85 -3.49 -5.58
C LYS A 45 -10.42 -3.95 -4.26
N ASP A 46 -9.63 -3.88 -3.19
CA ASP A 46 -10.11 -4.21 -1.87
C ASP A 46 -10.62 -2.98 -1.13
N GLY A 47 -10.77 -1.87 -1.82
CA GLY A 47 -11.35 -0.67 -1.22
C GLY A 47 -10.37 0.31 -0.60
N TRP A 48 -9.07 0.03 -0.72
CA TRP A 48 -8.08 0.92 -0.13
C TRP A 48 -7.85 2.14 -1.00
N GLU A 49 -7.69 3.29 -0.36
CA GLU A 49 -7.46 4.54 -1.04
C GLU A 49 -6.25 5.21 -0.44
N LEU A 50 -5.34 5.71 -1.26
CA LEU A 50 -4.16 6.41 -0.77
C LEU A 50 -4.56 7.74 -0.18
N THR A 51 -4.16 8.01 1.05
CA THR A 51 -4.49 9.27 1.69
C THR A 51 -3.29 10.16 1.85
N GLU A 52 -2.09 9.58 1.98
CA GLU A 52 -0.94 10.39 2.29
C GLU A 52 0.32 9.67 1.86
N LEU A 53 1.32 10.41 1.46
CA LEU A 53 2.63 9.87 1.14
C LEU A 53 3.64 10.61 1.97
N LEU A 54 4.41 9.89 2.78
CA LEU A 54 5.38 10.50 3.67
C LEU A 54 6.78 10.13 3.23
N PRO A 55 7.51 11.08 2.65
CA PRO A 55 8.91 10.82 2.29
C PRO A 55 9.71 10.63 3.55
N LEU A 56 10.63 9.68 3.54
CA LEU A 56 11.45 9.44 4.69
C LEU A 56 12.73 10.23 4.59
N ALA A 57 13.48 10.26 5.69
CA ALA A 57 14.71 11.02 5.73
C ALA A 57 15.66 10.58 4.62
N ARG A 58 15.64 9.31 4.29
CA ARG A 58 16.39 8.86 3.15
C ARG A 58 15.55 9.12 1.94
N PRO A 59 16.05 9.89 1.00
CA PRO A 59 15.21 10.38 -0.08
C PRO A 59 14.68 9.34 -1.03
N GLU A 60 15.21 8.14 -1.01
CA GLU A 60 14.76 7.17 -1.97
C GLU A 60 13.62 6.31 -1.47
N SER A 61 13.03 6.64 -0.35
CA SER A 61 11.97 5.79 0.19
C SER A 61 10.85 6.63 0.77
N SER A 62 9.69 6.01 0.90
CA SER A 62 8.50 6.70 1.40
C SER A 62 7.56 5.72 2.04
N TYR A 63 6.72 6.21 2.95
CA TYR A 63 5.57 5.46 3.41
C TYR A 63 4.36 5.92 2.62
N PHE A 64 3.56 4.95 2.17
CA PHE A 64 2.27 5.24 1.55
C PHE A 64 1.23 4.84 2.58
N ILE A 65 0.32 5.74 2.89
CA ILE A 65 -0.71 5.48 3.88
C ILE A 65 -2.05 5.42 3.18
N LEU A 66 -2.74 4.30 3.34
CA LEU A 66 -4.02 4.09 2.69
C LEU A 66 -5.08 3.86 3.75
N LYS A 67 -6.31 4.09 3.40
CA LYS A 67 -7.42 3.86 4.31
C LYS A 67 -8.60 3.26 3.56
N ARG A 68 -9.49 2.66 4.31
CA ARG A 68 -10.78 2.23 3.76
C ARG A 68 -11.75 2.14 4.92
N PRO A 69 -13.06 2.14 4.63
CA PRO A 69 -14.05 2.03 5.70
C PRO A 69 -13.89 0.72 6.45
N ALA A 70 -13.93 0.81 7.75
CA ALA A 70 -13.72 -0.38 8.59
C ALA A 70 -14.88 -1.35 8.52
N GLN A 71 -15.99 -0.93 7.95
CA GLN A 71 -17.11 -1.83 7.87
C GLN A 71 -16.78 -3.06 7.06
N ALA A 72 -15.77 -3.00 6.22
CA ALA A 72 -15.37 -4.18 5.48
C ALA A 72 -14.99 -5.28 6.45
N ALA A 73 -14.39 -4.91 7.55
CA ALA A 73 -14.03 -5.90 8.53
C ALA A 73 -15.26 -6.44 9.20
N ALA A 74 -16.23 -5.61 9.44
CA ALA A 74 -17.44 -6.09 10.06
C ALA A 74 -18.17 -7.05 9.18
N LYS A 75 -18.08 -6.89 7.88
CA LYS A 75 -18.78 -7.79 7.03
C LYS A 75 -18.23 -9.17 7.03
N LYS A 76 -17.04 -9.34 7.47
CA LYS A 76 -16.47 -10.64 7.49
C LYS A 76 -17.16 -11.58 8.38
N GLU A 77 -17.79 -11.08 9.38
CA GLU A 77 -18.44 -11.94 10.25
C GLU A 77 -19.74 -12.33 9.76
N GLY A 78 -20.26 -11.56 8.87
CA GLY A 78 -21.60 -11.82 8.35
C GLY A 78 -21.58 -12.90 7.37
#